data_29e741422fbaaafc7de4efb32685f900
#
_entry.id   29e741422fbaaafc7de4efb32685f900
#
_cell.length_a   1.000
_cell.length_b   1.000
_cell.length_c   1.000
_cell.angle_alpha   90.00
_cell.angle_beta   90.00
_cell.angle_gamma   90.00
#
_symmetry.space_group_name_H-M   'P 1'
#
loop_
_entity.id
_entity.type
_entity.pdbx_description
1 polymer ?
#
loop_
_entity_poly.entity_id
_entity_poly.type
_entity_poly.pdbx_seq_one_letter_code
_entity_poly.pdbx_strand_id
1 'polypeptide(L)'
;MDHWDYDVVIVGAGPVGGRAATLLSGNGLKVLMLEEHEEIGRPFQCAGLVTPSAMDVVEGYHTVLEEVDGALIHGPSGTLVPVGTEGTLRTYVVCRKRFDQYVVQQGMQAGAELWLNSVPTHANTLPTGVQLTVRRNDENIDLTCKLLIGADGAHSWTRRHFKMGRPKELMIGFQTEVVGYEGRDRWLEMYSGSSIAPGFFAWVIPSGFGTHRIGLWSTADRLKGRSIESCYQDLMDHPLWKDRFANTSEIARYCGPVPSGMVRKTVKERVILLGDAAGMAKPTTGGGIGPGFHQIQCIHEALTKAVQANSLSEQDLRAITKQPWNAMKKEQDRARALRNLLVSDCTDEVLDKHFLNFAHPDTLSLMNAIGDIEKPVPLGMALLKQVPAFRPLALKAGIRLLLT
;
A
#
# COMPACT_ATOMS: atom_id res chain seq x y z
N MET A 1 -25.16 32.96 6.07
CA MET A 1 -24.37 31.94 5.33
C MET A 1 -23.42 31.32 6.34
N ASP A 2 -23.48 30.01 6.51
CA ASP A 2 -22.53 29.33 7.40
C ASP A 2 -21.12 29.55 6.85
N HIS A 3 -20.28 30.18 7.61
CA HIS A 3 -18.88 30.44 7.24
C HIS A 3 -18.04 29.26 7.74
N TRP A 4 -17.45 28.50 6.82
CA TRP A 4 -16.50 27.42 7.13
C TRP A 4 -15.08 27.93 6.96
N ASP A 5 -14.17 27.51 7.85
CA ASP A 5 -12.76 27.85 7.73
C ASP A 5 -12.16 27.21 6.48
N TYR A 6 -12.60 25.97 6.15
CA TYR A 6 -12.18 25.19 4.97
C TYR A 6 -13.38 24.48 4.34
N ASP A 7 -13.31 24.23 3.03
CA ASP A 7 -14.22 23.31 2.36
C ASP A 7 -13.90 21.86 2.75
N VAL A 8 -12.60 21.51 2.77
CA VAL A 8 -12.13 20.17 3.07
C VAL A 8 -10.93 20.22 4.03
N VAL A 9 -10.97 19.38 5.06
CA VAL A 9 -9.80 19.08 5.89
C VAL A 9 -9.36 17.64 5.61
N ILE A 10 -8.08 17.45 5.28
CA ILE A 10 -7.45 16.15 5.04
C ILE A 10 -6.55 15.85 6.21
N VAL A 11 -6.81 14.76 6.93
CA VAL A 11 -5.95 14.27 8.00
C VAL A 11 -4.95 13.29 7.41
N GLY A 12 -3.67 13.61 7.51
CA GLY A 12 -2.53 12.89 6.93
C GLY A 12 -2.07 13.49 5.60
N ALA A 13 -0.83 14.00 5.58
CA ALA A 13 -0.17 14.54 4.39
C ALA A 13 0.83 13.52 3.80
N GLY A 14 0.46 12.24 3.76
CA GLY A 14 1.14 11.22 2.95
C GLY A 14 0.77 11.34 1.47
N PRO A 15 1.26 10.42 0.59
CA PRO A 15 1.03 10.51 -0.85
C PRO A 15 -0.45 10.61 -1.23
N VAL A 16 -1.32 9.81 -0.59
CA VAL A 16 -2.76 9.81 -0.91
C VAL A 16 -3.44 11.11 -0.47
N GLY A 17 -3.08 11.64 0.71
CA GLY A 17 -3.56 12.94 1.18
C GLY A 17 -3.08 14.09 0.32
N GLY A 18 -1.80 14.10 -0.07
CA GLY A 18 -1.23 15.09 -0.98
C GLY A 18 -1.90 15.07 -2.36
N ARG A 19 -2.13 13.88 -2.94
CA ARG A 19 -2.85 13.76 -4.21
C ARG A 19 -4.30 14.22 -4.11
N ALA A 20 -4.99 13.90 -3.01
CA ALA A 20 -6.34 14.39 -2.75
C ALA A 20 -6.37 15.93 -2.67
N ALA A 21 -5.40 16.51 -1.97
CA ALA A 21 -5.25 17.97 -1.89
C ALA A 21 -5.03 18.60 -3.26
N THR A 22 -4.14 18.03 -4.09
CA THR A 22 -3.89 18.51 -5.46
C THR A 22 -5.17 18.58 -6.29
N LEU A 23 -5.95 17.50 -6.29
CA LEU A 23 -7.15 17.40 -7.11
C LEU A 23 -8.28 18.30 -6.61
N LEU A 24 -8.49 18.36 -5.30
CA LEU A 24 -9.59 19.11 -4.71
C LEU A 24 -9.31 20.62 -4.72
N SER A 25 -8.07 21.05 -4.41
CA SER A 25 -7.69 22.46 -4.51
C SER A 25 -7.62 22.92 -5.96
N GLY A 26 -7.13 22.08 -6.88
CA GLY A 26 -7.15 22.36 -8.32
C GLY A 26 -8.55 22.55 -8.88
N ASN A 27 -9.58 21.99 -8.23
CA ASN A 27 -10.99 22.21 -8.54
C ASN A 27 -11.60 23.42 -7.79
N GLY A 28 -10.80 24.24 -7.13
CA GLY A 28 -11.20 25.50 -6.50
C GLY A 28 -11.76 25.35 -5.08
N LEU A 29 -11.56 24.22 -4.41
CA LEU A 29 -11.93 24.07 -2.99
C LEU A 29 -10.82 24.61 -2.08
N LYS A 30 -11.19 25.20 -0.96
CA LYS A 30 -10.29 25.59 0.12
C LYS A 30 -9.94 24.36 0.96
N VAL A 31 -8.71 23.86 0.83
CA VAL A 31 -8.25 22.60 1.43
C VAL A 31 -7.16 22.84 2.45
N LEU A 32 -7.26 22.17 3.62
CA LEU A 32 -6.21 22.08 4.62
C LEU A 32 -5.75 20.63 4.77
N MET A 33 -4.43 20.39 4.72
CA MET A 33 -3.80 19.15 5.10
C MET A 33 -3.24 19.25 6.52
N LEU A 34 -3.53 18.27 7.37
CA LEU A 34 -2.96 18.12 8.72
C LEU A 34 -1.93 16.99 8.70
N GLU A 35 -0.73 17.24 9.21
CA GLU A 35 0.32 16.23 9.37
C GLU A 35 0.83 16.21 10.81
N GLU A 36 0.90 15.01 11.39
CA GLU A 36 1.33 14.84 12.79
C GLU A 36 2.83 15.08 13.02
N HIS A 37 3.65 14.87 11.99
CA HIS A 37 5.10 15.02 12.08
C HIS A 37 5.56 16.43 11.71
N GLU A 38 6.79 16.75 12.12
CA GLU A 38 7.47 18.01 11.79
C GLU A 38 7.97 18.06 10.33
N GLU A 39 8.05 16.90 9.67
CA GLU A 39 8.57 16.76 8.32
C GLU A 39 7.78 15.70 7.53
N ILE A 40 7.41 16.03 6.28
CA ILE A 40 6.75 15.09 5.37
C ILE A 40 7.72 13.95 5.00
N GLY A 41 7.19 12.71 4.99
CA GLY A 41 7.94 11.52 4.63
C GLY A 41 8.85 10.97 5.74
N ARG A 42 8.65 11.42 6.98
CA ARG A 42 9.29 10.90 8.20
C ARG A 42 8.21 10.44 9.19
N PRO A 43 8.45 9.37 9.99
CA PRO A 43 9.55 8.40 9.85
C PRO A 43 9.44 7.63 8.53
N PHE A 44 10.57 7.10 8.04
CA PHE A 44 10.60 6.28 6.82
C PHE A 44 9.92 4.92 7.08
N GLN A 45 8.90 4.57 6.29
CA GLN A 45 8.02 3.43 6.59
C GLN A 45 7.62 2.60 5.35
N CYS A 46 8.48 2.50 4.32
CA CYS A 46 8.08 1.82 3.09
C CYS A 46 9.25 1.23 2.33
N ALA A 47 9.01 0.13 1.64
CA ALA A 47 9.96 -0.47 0.70
C ALA A 47 10.30 0.46 -0.49
N GLY A 48 9.43 1.42 -0.80
CA GLY A 48 9.70 2.45 -1.80
C GLY A 48 9.37 2.06 -3.24
N LEU A 49 8.66 0.97 -3.46
CA LEU A 49 8.26 0.54 -4.80
C LEU A 49 7.07 1.34 -5.29
N VAL A 50 7.21 1.97 -6.46
CA VAL A 50 6.16 2.73 -7.16
C VAL A 50 6.10 2.27 -8.61
N THR A 51 4.93 1.84 -9.05
CA THR A 51 4.74 1.36 -10.43
C THR A 51 4.75 2.52 -11.43
N PRO A 52 5.07 2.27 -12.71
CA PRO A 52 5.02 3.30 -13.74
C PRO A 52 3.67 4.02 -13.78
N SER A 53 2.57 3.29 -13.71
CA SER A 53 1.22 3.88 -13.72
C SER A 53 0.94 4.81 -12.53
N ALA A 54 1.49 4.51 -11.34
CA ALA A 54 1.37 5.40 -10.20
C ALA A 54 2.33 6.61 -10.29
N MET A 55 3.51 6.40 -10.89
CA MET A 55 4.49 7.45 -11.13
C MET A 55 3.97 8.48 -12.15
N ASP A 56 3.35 8.02 -13.24
CA ASP A 56 2.76 8.86 -14.29
C ASP A 56 1.68 9.81 -13.75
N VAL A 57 0.97 9.41 -12.67
CA VAL A 57 -0.08 10.24 -12.05
C VAL A 57 0.50 11.52 -11.44
N VAL A 58 1.72 11.48 -10.93
CA VAL A 58 2.34 12.59 -10.19
C VAL A 58 3.62 13.12 -10.84
N GLU A 59 4.13 12.44 -11.86
CA GLU A 59 5.36 12.82 -12.59
C GLU A 59 6.60 12.97 -11.66
N GLY A 60 6.67 12.14 -10.62
CA GLY A 60 7.68 12.22 -9.55
C GLY A 60 9.03 11.59 -9.91
N TYR A 61 9.42 11.53 -11.17
CA TYR A 61 10.60 10.80 -11.67
C TYR A 61 11.93 11.23 -11.05
N HIS A 62 12.07 12.49 -10.66
CA HIS A 62 13.27 13.00 -9.97
C HIS A 62 13.48 12.43 -8.57
N THR A 63 12.52 11.67 -8.06
CA THR A 63 12.60 10.97 -6.77
C THR A 63 13.07 9.52 -6.89
N VAL A 64 13.24 9.03 -8.13
CA VAL A 64 13.69 7.67 -8.43
C VAL A 64 15.14 7.48 -7.99
N LEU A 65 15.37 6.38 -7.29
CA LEU A 65 16.70 5.91 -6.87
C LEU A 65 17.20 4.81 -7.81
N GLU A 66 16.28 3.90 -8.19
CA GLU A 66 16.59 2.76 -9.05
C GLU A 66 15.38 2.41 -9.93
N GLU A 67 15.67 1.85 -11.09
CA GLU A 67 14.70 1.22 -11.98
C GLU A 67 14.81 -0.31 -11.84
N VAL A 68 13.68 -1.00 -11.88
CA VAL A 68 13.63 -2.45 -11.68
C VAL A 68 12.95 -3.13 -12.86
N ASP A 69 13.66 -4.09 -13.46
CA ASP A 69 13.21 -4.84 -14.64
C ASP A 69 12.54 -6.18 -14.25
N GLY A 70 12.86 -6.71 -13.07
CA GLY A 70 12.34 -8.01 -12.66
C GLY A 70 12.63 -8.37 -11.21
N ALA A 71 12.30 -9.62 -10.89
CA ALA A 71 12.51 -10.21 -9.58
C ALA A 71 13.09 -11.62 -9.69
N LEU A 72 14.05 -11.94 -8.84
CA LEU A 72 14.55 -13.29 -8.57
C LEU A 72 13.78 -13.83 -7.37
N ILE A 73 12.86 -14.77 -7.60
CA ILE A 73 11.97 -15.27 -6.56
C ILE A 73 12.45 -16.66 -6.12
N HIS A 74 12.84 -16.78 -4.85
CA HIS A 74 13.35 -18.02 -4.26
C HIS A 74 12.25 -18.76 -3.50
N GLY A 75 12.03 -20.02 -3.85
CA GLY A 75 11.19 -20.95 -3.09
C GLY A 75 11.88 -21.45 -1.83
N PRO A 76 11.16 -22.12 -0.92
CA PRO A 76 11.70 -22.57 0.37
C PRO A 76 12.95 -23.45 0.25
N SER A 77 13.03 -24.33 -0.75
CA SER A 77 14.18 -25.20 -1.01
C SER A 77 15.23 -24.61 -1.95
N GLY A 78 15.09 -23.29 -2.29
CA GLY A 78 16.06 -22.61 -3.17
C GLY A 78 15.71 -22.63 -4.65
N THR A 79 14.58 -23.20 -5.07
CA THR A 79 14.10 -23.11 -6.48
C THR A 79 14.00 -21.65 -6.88
N LEU A 80 14.68 -21.28 -7.98
CA LEU A 80 14.70 -19.89 -8.48
C LEU A 80 13.70 -19.71 -9.63
N VAL A 81 12.89 -18.65 -9.52
CA VAL A 81 11.95 -18.21 -10.56
C VAL A 81 12.30 -16.77 -10.95
N PRO A 82 12.99 -16.54 -12.09
CA PRO A 82 13.35 -15.21 -12.57
C PRO A 82 12.16 -14.62 -13.36
N VAL A 83 11.41 -13.70 -12.76
CA VAL A 83 10.28 -13.01 -13.40
C VAL A 83 10.71 -11.62 -13.83
N GLY A 84 10.55 -11.33 -15.11
CA GLY A 84 10.95 -10.05 -15.71
C GLY A 84 11.76 -10.25 -16.98
N THR A 85 12.04 -9.15 -17.67
CA THR A 85 12.86 -9.13 -18.88
C THR A 85 13.83 -7.97 -18.77
N GLU A 86 15.11 -8.23 -18.94
CA GLU A 86 16.16 -7.21 -18.88
C GLU A 86 15.85 -6.04 -19.83
N GLY A 87 16.01 -4.82 -19.35
CA GLY A 87 15.67 -3.60 -20.07
C GLY A 87 14.16 -3.30 -20.15
N THR A 88 13.31 -4.10 -19.52
CA THR A 88 11.86 -3.84 -19.47
C THR A 88 11.45 -3.41 -18.08
N LEU A 89 11.27 -2.12 -17.89
CA LEU A 89 10.89 -1.52 -16.62
C LEU A 89 9.58 -2.11 -16.05
N ARG A 90 9.62 -2.57 -14.81
CA ARG A 90 8.47 -3.09 -14.06
C ARG A 90 8.04 -2.20 -12.91
N THR A 91 9.00 -1.59 -12.22
CA THR A 91 8.72 -0.69 -11.10
C THR A 91 9.90 0.23 -10.83
N TYR A 92 9.63 1.36 -10.19
CA TYR A 92 10.63 2.27 -9.66
C TYR A 92 10.86 2.01 -8.19
N VAL A 93 12.09 2.20 -7.73
CA VAL A 93 12.42 2.38 -6.31
C VAL A 93 12.63 3.85 -6.06
N VAL A 94 11.87 4.43 -5.14
CA VAL A 94 11.92 5.87 -4.87
C VAL A 94 12.48 6.19 -3.49
N CYS A 95 13.03 7.39 -3.37
CA CYS A 95 13.22 8.03 -2.08
C CYS A 95 11.84 8.48 -1.55
N ARG A 96 11.24 7.72 -0.65
CA ARG A 96 9.89 7.99 -0.13
C ARG A 96 9.76 9.38 0.50
N LYS A 97 10.79 9.84 1.20
CA LYS A 97 10.79 11.21 1.73
C LYS A 97 10.61 12.24 0.61
N ARG A 98 11.43 12.18 -0.43
CA ARG A 98 11.34 13.11 -1.56
C ARG A 98 10.05 12.95 -2.35
N PHE A 99 9.61 11.71 -2.55
CA PHE A 99 8.37 11.42 -3.25
C PHE A 99 7.16 11.99 -2.51
N ASP A 100 7.05 11.73 -1.22
CA ASP A 100 5.94 12.22 -0.41
C ASP A 100 5.95 13.75 -0.33
N GLN A 101 7.10 14.37 -0.12
CA GLN A 101 7.28 15.83 -0.15
C GLN A 101 6.83 16.43 -1.49
N TYR A 102 7.22 15.83 -2.60
CA TYR A 102 6.85 16.28 -3.92
C TYR A 102 5.34 16.22 -4.17
N VAL A 103 4.70 15.11 -3.80
CA VAL A 103 3.24 14.97 -3.95
C VAL A 103 2.48 15.98 -3.09
N VAL A 104 2.95 16.24 -1.87
CA VAL A 104 2.36 17.26 -0.99
C VAL A 104 2.62 18.67 -1.55
N GLN A 105 3.80 18.93 -2.08
CA GLN A 105 4.12 20.21 -2.72
C GLN A 105 3.18 20.52 -3.90
N GLN A 106 2.83 19.53 -4.72
CA GLN A 106 1.82 19.68 -5.77
C GLN A 106 0.46 20.12 -5.20
N GLY A 107 0.04 19.56 -4.06
CA GLY A 107 -1.17 19.98 -3.36
C GLY A 107 -1.10 21.45 -2.92
N MET A 108 0.03 21.87 -2.36
CA MET A 108 0.24 23.26 -1.94
C MET A 108 0.28 24.21 -3.16
N GLN A 109 0.93 23.81 -4.25
CA GLN A 109 0.93 24.59 -5.50
C GLN A 109 -0.46 24.72 -6.12
N ALA A 110 -1.34 23.74 -5.91
CA ALA A 110 -2.74 23.80 -6.31
C ALA A 110 -3.61 24.67 -5.36
N GLY A 111 -3.02 25.20 -4.28
CA GLY A 111 -3.70 26.10 -3.34
C GLY A 111 -4.09 25.51 -1.99
N ALA A 112 -3.70 24.26 -1.68
CA ALA A 112 -3.93 23.69 -0.37
C ALA A 112 -2.97 24.26 0.70
N GLU A 113 -3.48 24.45 1.91
CA GLU A 113 -2.66 24.75 3.09
C GLU A 113 -2.13 23.46 3.72
N LEU A 114 -0.95 23.53 4.34
CA LEU A 114 -0.33 22.45 5.10
C LEU A 114 -0.03 22.90 6.52
N TRP A 115 -0.50 22.16 7.52
CA TRP A 115 -0.11 22.30 8.90
C TRP A 115 0.69 21.07 9.34
N LEU A 116 1.96 21.27 9.62
CA LEU A 116 2.83 20.28 10.29
C LEU A 116 2.63 20.32 11.81
N ASN A 117 3.11 19.29 12.52
CA ASN A 117 2.94 19.12 13.97
C ASN A 117 1.48 19.27 14.40
N SER A 118 0.55 18.76 13.60
CA SER A 118 -0.88 19.00 13.73
C SER A 118 -1.67 17.71 13.78
N VAL A 119 -2.29 17.42 14.92
CA VAL A 119 -3.03 16.19 15.19
C VAL A 119 -4.47 16.54 15.59
N PRO A 120 -5.48 16.02 14.90
CA PRO A 120 -6.85 16.17 15.35
C PRO A 120 -7.06 15.39 16.65
N THR A 121 -7.60 16.06 17.67
CA THR A 121 -7.88 15.46 18.99
C THR A 121 -9.35 15.15 19.17
N HIS A 122 -10.21 15.96 18.56
CA HIS A 122 -11.65 15.80 18.60
C HIS A 122 -12.30 16.22 17.28
N ALA A 123 -13.42 15.58 16.92
CA ALA A 123 -14.26 16.02 15.81
C ALA A 123 -15.73 15.62 16.04
N ASN A 124 -16.62 16.54 15.68
CA ASN A 124 -18.07 16.32 15.68
C ASN A 124 -18.65 16.64 14.31
N THR A 125 -19.50 15.77 13.79
CA THR A 125 -20.32 16.10 12.62
C THR A 125 -21.51 16.96 13.04
N LEU A 126 -21.69 18.05 12.33
CA LEU A 126 -22.83 18.96 12.43
C LEU A 126 -23.75 18.78 11.20
N PRO A 127 -25.00 19.26 11.22
CA PRO A 127 -25.88 19.16 10.06
C PRO A 127 -25.30 19.72 8.76
N THR A 128 -24.50 20.78 8.86
CA THR A 128 -23.93 21.50 7.71
C THR A 128 -22.41 21.40 7.59
N GLY A 129 -21.70 20.73 8.52
CA GLY A 129 -20.23 20.64 8.50
C GLY A 129 -19.64 19.69 9.53
N VAL A 130 -18.35 19.81 9.74
CA VAL A 130 -17.58 19.13 10.77
C VAL A 130 -16.82 20.18 11.59
N GLN A 131 -16.93 20.10 12.90
CA GLN A 131 -16.11 20.87 13.82
C GLN A 131 -14.94 19.99 14.28
N LEU A 132 -13.72 20.50 14.23
CA LEU A 132 -12.51 19.83 14.66
C LEU A 132 -11.78 20.66 15.71
N THR A 133 -11.21 19.96 16.69
CA THR A 133 -10.15 20.51 17.56
C THR A 133 -8.83 19.87 17.14
N VAL A 134 -7.88 20.67 16.71
CA VAL A 134 -6.54 20.28 16.26
C VAL A 134 -5.51 20.77 17.26
N ARG A 135 -4.69 19.88 17.79
CA ARG A 135 -3.50 20.25 18.53
C ARG A 135 -2.36 20.52 17.55
N ARG A 136 -1.87 21.76 17.51
CA ARG A 136 -0.77 22.21 16.68
C ARG A 136 0.30 22.89 17.55
N ASN A 137 1.52 22.35 17.52
CA ASN A 137 2.63 22.87 18.38
C ASN A 137 2.19 23.07 19.84
N ASP A 138 1.47 22.07 20.41
CA ASP A 138 0.91 22.06 21.77
C ASP A 138 -0.25 23.03 22.06
N GLU A 139 -0.72 23.79 21.09
CA GLU A 139 -1.91 24.62 21.19
C GLU A 139 -3.13 23.94 20.54
N ASN A 140 -4.28 24.08 21.19
CA ASN A 140 -5.56 23.62 20.61
C ASN A 140 -6.19 24.71 19.76
N ILE A 141 -6.46 24.37 18.50
CA ILE A 141 -7.11 25.26 17.53
C ILE A 141 -8.43 24.60 17.12
N ASP A 142 -9.53 25.30 17.29
CA ASP A 142 -10.82 24.87 16.76
C ASP A 142 -10.99 25.40 15.34
N LEU A 143 -11.47 24.54 14.45
CA LEU A 143 -11.76 24.88 13.06
C LEU A 143 -12.97 24.09 12.54
N THR A 144 -13.51 24.58 11.45
CA THR A 144 -14.71 24.01 10.80
C THR A 144 -14.46 23.71 9.32
N CYS A 145 -15.06 22.61 8.83
CA CYS A 145 -15.04 22.28 7.41
C CYS A 145 -16.35 21.64 6.95
N LYS A 146 -16.57 21.59 5.65
CA LYS A 146 -17.75 20.89 5.08
C LYS A 146 -17.53 19.38 5.06
N LEU A 147 -16.30 18.93 4.72
CA LEU A 147 -15.92 17.53 4.57
C LEU A 147 -14.59 17.24 5.28
N LEU A 148 -14.53 16.12 6.00
CA LEU A 148 -13.31 15.56 6.58
C LEU A 148 -12.86 14.35 5.78
N ILE A 149 -11.61 14.32 5.33
CA ILE A 149 -10.97 13.18 4.66
C ILE A 149 -9.92 12.58 5.58
N GLY A 150 -10.05 11.30 5.93
CA GLY A 150 -9.01 10.54 6.62
C GLY A 150 -8.09 9.85 5.61
N ALA A 151 -6.88 10.37 5.46
CA ALA A 151 -5.76 9.78 4.70
C ALA A 151 -4.55 9.52 5.62
N ASP A 152 -4.82 9.28 6.88
CA ASP A 152 -3.95 9.22 8.05
C ASP A 152 -3.38 7.80 8.31
N GLY A 153 -3.18 7.04 7.26
CA GLY A 153 -2.40 5.81 7.25
C GLY A 153 -2.98 4.66 8.05
N ALA A 154 -2.12 3.70 8.38
CA ALA A 154 -2.52 2.44 9.01
C ALA A 154 -3.13 2.62 10.40
N HIS A 155 -2.60 3.56 11.18
CA HIS A 155 -3.07 3.87 12.54
C HIS A 155 -4.21 4.89 12.57
N SER A 156 -4.84 5.18 11.45
CA SER A 156 -5.84 6.22 11.25
C SER A 156 -6.63 6.62 12.50
N TRP A 157 -6.41 7.86 12.94
CA TRP A 157 -7.21 8.51 13.99
C TRP A 157 -8.66 8.67 13.50
N THR A 158 -8.85 9.17 12.27
CA THR A 158 -10.16 9.40 11.67
C THR A 158 -11.02 8.14 11.70
N ARG A 159 -10.46 7.01 11.24
CA ARG A 159 -11.16 5.72 11.26
C ARG A 159 -11.59 5.30 12.66
N ARG A 160 -10.72 5.45 13.65
CA ARG A 160 -10.98 5.06 15.05
C ARG A 160 -11.99 5.99 15.69
N HIS A 161 -11.80 7.31 15.55
CA HIS A 161 -12.67 8.33 16.12
C HIS A 161 -14.12 8.15 15.66
N PHE A 162 -14.33 8.00 14.34
CA PHE A 162 -15.65 7.79 13.76
C PHE A 162 -16.13 6.33 13.79
N LYS A 163 -15.42 5.40 14.43
CA LYS A 163 -15.80 3.99 14.58
C LYS A 163 -16.16 3.33 13.24
N MET A 164 -15.31 3.49 12.23
CA MET A 164 -15.56 3.03 10.86
C MET A 164 -15.14 1.57 10.59
N GLY A 165 -14.67 0.87 11.62
CA GLY A 165 -14.27 -0.53 11.58
C GLY A 165 -12.77 -0.75 11.45
N ARG A 166 -12.38 -2.00 11.16
CA ARG A 166 -10.98 -2.41 10.99
C ARG A 166 -10.78 -2.98 9.60
N PRO A 167 -9.58 -2.89 9.01
CA PRO A 167 -9.24 -3.60 7.78
C PRO A 167 -9.36 -5.11 8.00
N LYS A 168 -9.60 -5.86 6.93
CA LYS A 168 -9.78 -7.32 7.01
C LYS A 168 -8.51 -8.01 7.49
N GLU A 169 -7.35 -7.48 7.15
CA GLU A 169 -6.04 -8.04 7.40
C GLU A 169 -5.07 -6.93 7.79
N LEU A 170 -4.27 -7.17 8.80
CA LEU A 170 -3.20 -6.28 9.21
C LEU A 170 -1.89 -7.07 9.16
N MET A 171 -1.06 -6.75 8.18
CA MET A 171 0.28 -7.29 8.07
C MET A 171 1.23 -6.45 8.93
N ILE A 172 2.22 -7.12 9.50
CA ILE A 172 3.31 -6.49 10.25
C ILE A 172 4.54 -6.58 9.35
N GLY A 173 5.11 -5.45 8.96
CA GLY A 173 6.32 -5.36 8.17
C GLY A 173 7.52 -4.99 9.03
N PHE A 174 8.68 -5.62 8.76
CA PHE A 174 9.97 -5.26 9.30
C PHE A 174 10.95 -5.10 8.15
N GLN A 175 11.78 -4.06 8.19
CA GLN A 175 12.74 -3.78 7.15
C GLN A 175 13.97 -3.09 7.72
N THR A 176 15.14 -3.46 7.19
CA THR A 176 16.40 -2.75 7.40
C THR A 176 16.86 -2.10 6.08
N GLU A 177 17.63 -1.04 6.18
CA GLU A 177 18.44 -0.53 5.08
C GLU A 177 19.89 -0.90 5.36
N VAL A 178 20.57 -1.50 4.38
CA VAL A 178 21.91 -2.06 4.53
C VAL A 178 22.84 -1.59 3.42
N VAL A 179 24.15 -1.64 3.71
CA VAL A 179 25.24 -1.58 2.73
C VAL A 179 25.93 -2.93 2.65
N GLY A 180 26.72 -3.17 1.60
CA GLY A 180 27.53 -4.39 1.44
C GLY A 180 26.76 -5.60 0.91
N TYR A 181 25.52 -5.47 0.49
CA TYR A 181 24.81 -6.51 -0.26
C TYR A 181 25.16 -6.42 -1.75
N GLU A 182 25.44 -7.58 -2.35
CA GLU A 182 25.72 -7.72 -3.78
C GLU A 182 24.55 -8.46 -4.45
N GLY A 183 23.68 -7.70 -5.14
CA GLY A 183 22.54 -8.20 -5.90
C GLY A 183 22.75 -8.06 -7.41
N ARG A 184 21.81 -8.57 -8.19
CA ARG A 184 21.77 -8.32 -9.63
C ARG A 184 21.21 -6.90 -9.88
N ASP A 185 21.92 -6.12 -10.67
CA ASP A 185 21.49 -4.76 -11.05
C ASP A 185 20.08 -4.78 -11.65
N ARG A 186 19.24 -3.82 -11.25
CA ARG A 186 17.85 -3.64 -11.69
C ARG A 186 16.92 -4.83 -11.38
N TRP A 187 17.29 -5.70 -10.43
CA TRP A 187 16.47 -6.84 -10.03
C TRP A 187 16.20 -6.83 -8.53
N LEU A 188 14.94 -7.09 -8.16
CA LEU A 188 14.59 -7.43 -6.79
C LEU A 188 14.96 -8.88 -6.48
N GLU A 189 15.09 -9.20 -5.21
CA GLU A 189 15.08 -10.59 -4.76
C GLU A 189 13.92 -10.79 -3.78
N MET A 190 13.28 -11.94 -3.88
CA MET A 190 12.19 -12.33 -2.99
C MET A 190 12.46 -13.73 -2.46
N TYR A 191 12.16 -13.95 -1.19
CA TYR A 191 12.40 -15.20 -0.49
C TYR A 191 11.11 -15.68 0.16
N SER A 192 10.80 -16.98 -0.03
CA SER A 192 9.59 -17.59 0.50
C SER A 192 9.95 -18.73 1.45
N GLY A 193 9.11 -18.99 2.43
CA GLY A 193 9.28 -20.09 3.39
C GLY A 193 8.62 -19.77 4.73
N SER A 194 8.13 -20.80 5.41
CA SER A 194 7.39 -20.65 6.66
C SER A 194 8.29 -20.19 7.84
N SER A 195 9.61 -20.42 7.76
CA SER A 195 10.57 -19.95 8.76
C SER A 195 10.82 -18.45 8.62
N ILE A 196 10.99 -17.95 7.38
CA ILE A 196 11.43 -16.59 7.10
C ILE A 196 10.30 -15.59 6.95
N ALA A 197 9.20 -15.97 6.27
CA ALA A 197 8.07 -15.08 6.02
C ALA A 197 6.75 -15.86 5.98
N PRO A 198 6.22 -16.32 7.13
CA PRO A 198 5.07 -17.22 7.17
C PRO A 198 3.86 -16.69 6.39
N GLY A 199 3.50 -17.39 5.30
CA GLY A 199 2.37 -17.07 4.43
C GLY A 199 2.56 -15.88 3.50
N PHE A 200 3.77 -15.30 3.45
CA PHE A 200 4.15 -14.15 2.63
C PHE A 200 5.54 -14.33 2.03
N PHE A 201 6.31 -13.25 1.92
CA PHE A 201 7.67 -13.25 1.39
C PHE A 201 8.54 -12.20 2.08
N ALA A 202 9.83 -12.42 2.04
CA ALA A 202 10.86 -11.43 2.31
C ALA A 202 11.38 -10.85 0.99
N TRP A 203 12.00 -9.69 1.04
CA TRP A 203 12.53 -8.99 -0.11
C TRP A 203 13.93 -8.43 0.12
N VAL A 204 14.68 -8.30 -0.97
CA VAL A 204 15.85 -7.43 -1.09
C VAL A 204 15.60 -6.50 -2.26
N ILE A 205 15.64 -5.19 -2.00
CA ILE A 205 15.31 -4.15 -2.97
C ILE A 205 16.52 -3.22 -3.07
N PRO A 206 17.13 -3.04 -4.26
CA PRO A 206 18.16 -2.02 -4.45
C PRO A 206 17.57 -0.63 -4.18
N SER A 207 18.27 0.20 -3.40
CA SER A 207 17.77 1.52 -2.98
C SER A 207 18.69 2.67 -3.34
N GLY A 208 19.58 2.44 -4.32
CA GLY A 208 20.53 3.42 -4.83
C GLY A 208 21.79 3.57 -3.97
N PHE A 209 22.85 4.12 -4.54
CA PHE A 209 24.09 4.44 -3.83
C PHE A 209 24.73 3.26 -3.10
N GLY A 210 24.58 2.04 -3.62
CA GLY A 210 25.12 0.82 -2.99
C GLY A 210 24.35 0.36 -1.76
N THR A 211 23.16 0.89 -1.52
CA THR A 211 22.28 0.47 -0.43
C THR A 211 21.18 -0.50 -0.91
N HIS A 212 20.70 -1.34 -0.01
CA HIS A 212 19.57 -2.25 -0.24
C HIS A 212 18.62 -2.21 0.94
N ARG A 213 17.34 -2.43 0.66
CA ARG A 213 16.30 -2.60 1.68
C ARG A 213 15.98 -4.08 1.79
N ILE A 214 16.30 -4.67 2.94
CA ILE A 214 15.99 -6.07 3.24
C ILE A 214 14.83 -6.08 4.23
N GLY A 215 13.76 -6.78 3.90
CA GLY A 215 12.59 -6.80 4.78
C GLY A 215 11.68 -7.97 4.51
N LEU A 216 10.66 -8.06 5.34
CA LEU A 216 9.61 -9.07 5.24
C LEU A 216 8.33 -8.59 5.90
N TRP A 217 7.28 -9.30 5.66
CA TRP A 217 6.02 -9.13 6.38
C TRP A 217 5.32 -10.46 6.63
N SER A 218 4.45 -10.45 7.63
CA SER A 218 3.53 -11.53 7.93
C SER A 218 2.34 -10.99 8.73
N THR A 219 1.39 -11.84 9.08
CA THR A 219 0.29 -11.50 9.99
C THR A 219 0.51 -12.15 11.36
N ALA A 220 -0.06 -11.56 12.41
CA ALA A 220 0.14 -12.02 13.78
C ALA A 220 -0.28 -13.49 14.00
N ASP A 221 -1.37 -13.93 13.34
CA ASP A 221 -1.84 -15.31 13.38
C ASP A 221 -0.86 -16.29 12.73
N ARG A 222 -0.18 -15.90 11.65
CA ARG A 222 0.81 -16.73 10.96
C ARG A 222 2.16 -16.75 11.66
N LEU A 223 2.50 -15.69 12.37
CA LEU A 223 3.71 -15.64 13.20
C LEU A 223 3.64 -16.62 14.40
N LYS A 224 2.45 -17.01 14.85
CA LYS A 224 2.25 -17.99 15.94
C LYS A 224 3.08 -17.68 17.19
N GLY A 225 3.14 -16.40 17.56
CA GLY A 225 3.88 -15.93 18.73
C GLY A 225 5.34 -15.59 18.49
N ARG A 226 5.90 -15.83 17.30
CA ARG A 226 7.23 -15.36 16.91
C ARG A 226 7.20 -13.83 16.68
N SER A 227 8.30 -13.17 16.92
CA SER A 227 8.46 -11.78 16.49
C SER A 227 8.75 -11.72 15.00
N ILE A 228 8.36 -10.61 14.34
CA ILE A 228 8.71 -10.40 12.93
C ILE A 228 10.22 -10.28 12.73
N GLU A 229 10.92 -9.73 13.71
CA GLU A 229 12.37 -9.60 13.71
C GLU A 229 13.07 -10.97 13.80
N SER A 230 12.50 -11.95 14.54
CA SER A 230 13.06 -13.32 14.54
C SER A 230 12.96 -13.98 13.17
N CYS A 231 11.90 -13.69 12.41
CA CYS A 231 11.79 -14.18 11.03
C CYS A 231 12.81 -13.51 10.09
N TYR A 232 13.11 -12.23 10.32
CA TYR A 232 14.19 -11.54 9.63
C TYR A 232 15.55 -12.18 9.92
N GLN A 233 15.84 -12.50 11.19
CA GLN A 233 17.08 -13.19 11.56
C GLN A 233 17.18 -14.59 10.91
N ASP A 234 16.06 -15.32 10.86
CA ASP A 234 16.03 -16.62 10.18
C ASP A 234 16.33 -16.52 8.67
N LEU A 235 15.98 -15.40 8.02
CA LEU A 235 16.40 -15.12 6.64
C LEU A 235 17.90 -14.89 6.57
N MET A 236 18.45 -14.03 7.46
CA MET A 236 19.86 -13.67 7.45
C MET A 236 20.77 -14.89 7.72
N ASP A 237 20.33 -15.81 8.59
CA ASP A 237 21.05 -17.02 8.98
C ASP A 237 20.66 -18.26 8.15
N HIS A 238 19.79 -18.11 7.15
CA HIS A 238 19.25 -19.25 6.41
C HIS A 238 20.34 -20.03 5.68
N PRO A 239 20.42 -21.37 5.84
CA PRO A 239 21.51 -22.17 5.29
C PRO A 239 21.78 -22.00 3.79
N LEU A 240 20.71 -21.73 3.01
CA LEU A 240 20.82 -21.53 1.56
C LEU A 240 21.30 -20.12 1.18
N TRP A 241 21.09 -19.10 2.03
CA TRP A 241 21.25 -17.71 1.61
C TRP A 241 22.14 -16.86 2.53
N LYS A 242 22.53 -17.35 3.71
CA LYS A 242 23.34 -16.59 4.70
C LYS A 242 24.60 -15.95 4.11
N ASP A 243 25.25 -16.64 3.18
CA ASP A 243 26.49 -16.14 2.57
C ASP A 243 26.24 -14.89 1.71
N ARG A 244 25.02 -14.70 1.19
CA ARG A 244 24.62 -13.50 0.46
C ARG A 244 24.50 -12.28 1.38
N PHE A 245 24.22 -12.51 2.66
CA PHE A 245 24.02 -11.46 3.67
C PHE A 245 25.26 -11.23 4.54
N ALA A 246 26.27 -12.06 4.45
CA ALA A 246 27.44 -12.07 5.36
C ALA A 246 28.18 -10.73 5.45
N ASN A 247 28.22 -9.97 4.35
CA ASN A 247 28.94 -8.69 4.28
C ASN A 247 28.00 -7.47 4.52
N THR A 248 26.73 -7.69 4.86
CA THR A 248 25.80 -6.58 5.06
C THR A 248 26.02 -5.88 6.40
N SER A 249 25.90 -4.56 6.38
CA SER A 249 25.89 -3.73 7.58
C SER A 249 24.63 -2.87 7.59
N GLU A 250 23.87 -2.97 8.67
CA GLU A 250 22.63 -2.19 8.86
C GLU A 250 22.93 -0.71 9.11
N ILE A 251 22.22 0.18 8.42
CA ILE A 251 22.31 1.63 8.60
C ILE A 251 21.00 2.24 9.08
N ALA A 252 19.86 1.57 8.88
CA ALA A 252 18.55 1.98 9.40
C ALA A 252 17.63 0.77 9.52
N ARG A 253 16.64 0.86 10.44
CA ARG A 253 15.56 -0.13 10.55
C ARG A 253 14.23 0.52 10.84
N TYR A 254 13.16 -0.18 10.47
CA TYR A 254 11.84 0.19 10.90
C TYR A 254 10.87 -1.01 10.90
N CYS A 255 9.79 -0.86 11.65
CA CYS A 255 8.69 -1.84 11.72
C CYS A 255 7.37 -1.07 11.66
N GLY A 256 6.42 -1.58 10.90
CA GLY A 256 5.12 -0.92 10.79
C GLY A 256 4.01 -1.81 10.23
N PRO A 257 2.76 -1.42 10.48
CA PRO A 257 1.60 -2.13 9.98
C PRO A 257 1.27 -1.76 8.54
N VAL A 258 0.78 -2.75 7.77
CA VAL A 258 0.24 -2.57 6.42
C VAL A 258 -1.21 -3.10 6.41
N PRO A 259 -2.21 -2.23 6.37
CA PRO A 259 -3.62 -2.63 6.40
C PRO A 259 -4.11 -2.99 5.00
N SER A 260 -4.65 -4.19 4.85
CA SER A 260 -5.21 -4.68 3.60
C SER A 260 -6.65 -5.18 3.76
N GLY A 261 -7.47 -4.93 2.75
CA GLY A 261 -8.89 -5.27 2.75
C GLY A 261 -9.73 -4.17 3.38
N MET A 262 -10.49 -3.51 2.54
CA MET A 262 -11.26 -2.32 2.89
C MET A 262 -12.10 -2.51 4.15
N VAL A 263 -12.09 -1.48 4.98
CA VAL A 263 -12.93 -1.41 6.18
C VAL A 263 -14.42 -1.48 5.82
N ARG A 264 -15.25 -1.90 6.79
CA ARG A 264 -16.69 -2.06 6.55
C ARG A 264 -17.39 -0.75 6.18
N LYS A 265 -16.97 0.35 6.80
CA LYS A 265 -17.51 1.69 6.57
C LYS A 265 -16.36 2.60 6.12
N THR A 266 -16.33 2.95 4.85
CA THR A 266 -15.35 3.88 4.28
C THR A 266 -15.87 5.30 4.22
N VAL A 267 -17.18 5.48 4.41
CA VAL A 267 -17.85 6.78 4.49
C VAL A 267 -18.81 6.83 5.66
N LYS A 268 -18.99 8.01 6.21
CA LYS A 268 -20.03 8.43 7.14
C LYS A 268 -20.50 9.83 6.76
N GLU A 269 -21.48 10.36 7.49
CA GLU A 269 -21.91 11.73 7.38
C GLU A 269 -20.69 12.66 7.38
N ARG A 270 -20.42 13.35 6.25
CA ARG A 270 -19.34 14.33 6.08
C ARG A 270 -17.91 13.78 6.31
N VAL A 271 -17.72 12.46 6.27
CA VAL A 271 -16.42 11.82 6.51
C VAL A 271 -16.17 10.74 5.48
N ILE A 272 -14.97 10.74 4.88
CA ILE A 272 -14.50 9.72 3.94
C ILE A 272 -13.08 9.25 4.31
N LEU A 273 -12.80 7.96 4.15
CA LEU A 273 -11.46 7.39 4.31
C LEU A 273 -10.84 7.07 2.96
N LEU A 274 -9.54 7.35 2.81
CA LEU A 274 -8.72 7.04 1.64
C LEU A 274 -7.44 6.27 2.01
N GLY A 275 -6.87 5.58 1.05
CA GLY A 275 -5.59 4.89 1.21
C GLY A 275 -5.59 3.85 2.34
N ASP A 276 -4.51 3.78 3.09
CA ASP A 276 -4.34 2.82 4.18
C ASP A 276 -5.33 3.04 5.34
N ALA A 277 -5.79 4.27 5.55
CA ALA A 277 -6.86 4.56 6.50
C ALA A 277 -8.14 3.77 6.19
N ALA A 278 -8.41 3.54 4.90
CA ALA A 278 -9.54 2.73 4.42
C ALA A 278 -9.19 1.24 4.20
N GLY A 279 -7.93 0.83 4.38
CA GLY A 279 -7.46 -0.53 4.09
C GLY A 279 -7.31 -0.81 2.60
N MET A 280 -6.89 0.17 1.81
CA MET A 280 -6.82 0.06 0.34
C MET A 280 -5.54 -0.62 -0.17
N ALA A 281 -4.56 -0.97 0.67
CA ALA A 281 -3.36 -1.67 0.24
C ALA A 281 -3.69 -3.03 -0.39
N LYS A 282 -2.92 -3.40 -1.42
CA LYS A 282 -3.05 -4.70 -2.11
C LYS A 282 -2.68 -5.86 -1.17
N PRO A 283 -3.47 -6.93 -1.11
CA PRO A 283 -3.18 -8.05 -0.22
C PRO A 283 -1.98 -8.90 -0.67
N THR A 284 -1.52 -8.74 -1.91
CA THR A 284 -0.40 -9.48 -2.50
C THR A 284 0.95 -8.82 -2.27
N THR A 285 1.02 -7.50 -2.42
CA THR A 285 2.27 -6.74 -2.41
C THR A 285 2.31 -5.64 -1.36
N GLY A 286 1.20 -5.38 -0.63
CA GLY A 286 1.09 -4.29 0.34
C GLY A 286 1.12 -2.88 -0.26
N GLY A 287 1.23 -2.73 -1.58
CA GLY A 287 1.26 -1.44 -2.25
C GLY A 287 -0.06 -0.69 -2.09
N GLY A 288 -0.03 0.49 -1.46
CA GLY A 288 -1.21 1.33 -1.20
C GLY A 288 -1.25 2.62 -2.02
N ILE A 289 -0.12 3.09 -2.56
CA ILE A 289 -0.01 4.37 -3.28
C ILE A 289 -0.87 4.36 -4.55
N GLY A 290 -0.62 3.43 -5.47
CA GLY A 290 -1.38 3.32 -6.73
C GLY A 290 -2.88 3.16 -6.52
N PRO A 291 -3.34 2.19 -5.69
CA PRO A 291 -4.74 2.07 -5.33
C PRO A 291 -5.35 3.34 -4.75
N GLY A 292 -4.65 4.03 -3.83
CA GLY A 292 -5.12 5.28 -3.23
C GLY A 292 -5.24 6.42 -4.24
N PHE A 293 -4.25 6.59 -5.13
CA PHE A 293 -4.30 7.57 -6.21
C PHE A 293 -5.47 7.30 -7.15
N HIS A 294 -5.64 6.04 -7.57
CA HIS A 294 -6.74 5.67 -8.45
C HIS A 294 -8.10 5.99 -7.82
N GLN A 295 -8.29 5.73 -6.52
CA GLN A 295 -9.57 5.97 -5.87
C GLN A 295 -9.93 7.45 -5.82
N ILE A 296 -9.02 8.32 -5.40
CA ILE A 296 -9.32 9.75 -5.38
C ILE A 296 -9.49 10.31 -6.80
N GLN A 297 -8.74 9.81 -7.78
CA GLN A 297 -8.89 10.17 -9.18
C GLN A 297 -10.30 9.85 -9.72
N CYS A 298 -10.88 8.72 -9.31
CA CYS A 298 -12.22 8.31 -9.74
C CYS A 298 -13.35 9.18 -9.17
N ILE A 299 -13.14 9.82 -8.00
CA ILE A 299 -14.25 10.47 -7.28
C ILE A 299 -14.12 11.98 -7.16
N HIS A 300 -12.92 12.58 -7.41
CA HIS A 300 -12.64 13.98 -7.06
C HIS A 300 -13.62 14.98 -7.68
N GLU A 301 -14.05 14.81 -8.93
CA GLU A 301 -14.98 15.73 -9.59
C GLU A 301 -16.39 15.67 -8.96
N ALA A 302 -16.90 14.45 -8.74
CA ALA A 302 -18.20 14.27 -8.09
C ALA A 302 -18.16 14.74 -6.63
N LEU A 303 -17.04 14.49 -5.95
CA LEU A 303 -16.82 14.94 -4.57
C LEU A 303 -16.74 16.47 -4.50
N THR A 304 -16.06 17.12 -5.44
CA THR A 304 -16.00 18.59 -5.53
C THR A 304 -17.40 19.18 -5.67
N LYS A 305 -18.23 18.67 -6.59
CA LYS A 305 -19.61 19.12 -6.76
C LYS A 305 -20.44 18.94 -5.50
N ALA A 306 -20.28 17.80 -4.81
CA ALA A 306 -20.98 17.53 -3.56
C ALA A 306 -20.57 18.50 -2.45
N VAL A 307 -19.27 18.83 -2.34
CA VAL A 307 -18.74 19.81 -1.36
C VAL A 307 -19.27 21.21 -1.66
N GLN A 308 -19.27 21.62 -2.94
CA GLN A 308 -19.81 22.92 -3.36
C GLN A 308 -21.33 23.06 -3.07
N ALA A 309 -22.08 22.00 -3.32
CA ALA A 309 -23.52 21.94 -3.03
C ALA A 309 -23.82 21.66 -1.54
N ASN A 310 -22.82 21.41 -0.72
CA ASN A 310 -22.93 20.96 0.67
C ASN A 310 -23.80 19.68 0.86
N SER A 311 -23.85 18.82 -0.18
CA SER A 311 -24.60 17.55 -0.22
C SER A 311 -23.66 16.40 0.17
N LEU A 312 -23.41 16.23 1.47
CA LEU A 312 -22.38 15.37 2.03
C LEU A 312 -22.92 14.37 3.06
N SER A 313 -24.20 13.99 2.91
CA SER A 313 -24.78 12.93 3.72
C SER A 313 -24.04 11.60 3.49
N GLU A 314 -24.15 10.66 4.44
CA GLU A 314 -23.59 9.31 4.25
C GLU A 314 -24.13 8.67 2.95
N GLN A 315 -25.37 8.94 2.58
CA GLN A 315 -25.98 8.43 1.35
C GLN A 315 -25.34 9.04 0.10
N ASP A 316 -25.11 10.35 0.06
CA ASP A 316 -24.46 11.04 -1.06
C ASP A 316 -23.03 10.55 -1.25
N LEU A 317 -22.24 10.49 -0.17
CA LEU A 317 -20.88 9.99 -0.23
C LEU A 317 -20.81 8.52 -0.64
N ARG A 318 -21.77 7.69 -0.20
CA ARG A 318 -21.87 6.30 -0.66
C ARG A 318 -22.19 6.21 -2.15
N ALA A 319 -23.05 7.07 -2.67
CA ALA A 319 -23.39 7.10 -4.09
C ALA A 319 -22.15 7.43 -4.95
N ILE A 320 -21.36 8.44 -4.54
CA ILE A 320 -20.12 8.84 -5.20
C ILE A 320 -19.07 7.70 -5.19
N THR A 321 -18.92 7.02 -4.06
CA THR A 321 -17.85 6.04 -3.87
C THR A 321 -18.23 4.61 -4.27
N LYS A 322 -19.50 4.30 -4.46
CA LYS A 322 -20.04 2.93 -4.62
C LYS A 322 -19.34 2.13 -5.70
N GLN A 323 -19.23 2.69 -6.89
CA GLN A 323 -18.68 1.96 -8.03
C GLN A 323 -17.17 1.67 -7.87
N PRO A 324 -16.28 2.67 -7.63
CA PRO A 324 -14.85 2.41 -7.49
C PRO A 324 -14.51 1.60 -6.23
N TRP A 325 -15.22 1.80 -5.11
CA TRP A 325 -14.96 1.03 -3.88
C TRP A 325 -15.38 -0.44 -4.03
N ASN A 326 -16.51 -0.72 -4.67
CA ASN A 326 -16.94 -2.10 -4.92
C ASN A 326 -15.98 -2.83 -5.87
N ALA A 327 -15.49 -2.16 -6.92
CA ALA A 327 -14.50 -2.71 -7.84
C ALA A 327 -13.20 -3.07 -7.10
N MET A 328 -12.67 -2.14 -6.30
CA MET A 328 -11.46 -2.37 -5.50
C MET A 328 -11.64 -3.49 -4.48
N LYS A 329 -12.74 -3.48 -3.74
CA LYS A 329 -13.03 -4.54 -2.76
C LYS A 329 -13.05 -5.91 -3.40
N LYS A 330 -13.72 -6.04 -4.55
CA LYS A 330 -13.77 -7.29 -5.32
C LYS A 330 -12.38 -7.73 -5.79
N GLU A 331 -11.56 -6.80 -6.28
CA GLU A 331 -10.19 -7.10 -6.68
C GLU A 331 -9.34 -7.56 -5.49
N GLN A 332 -9.39 -6.84 -4.35
CA GLN A 332 -8.69 -7.24 -3.13
C GLN A 332 -9.12 -8.62 -2.62
N ASP A 333 -10.43 -8.91 -2.59
CA ASP A 333 -10.94 -10.17 -2.08
C ASP A 333 -10.50 -11.34 -2.99
N ARG A 334 -10.51 -11.15 -4.31
CA ARG A 334 -10.00 -12.14 -5.29
C ARG A 334 -8.49 -12.32 -5.21
N ALA A 335 -7.72 -11.22 -5.14
CA ALA A 335 -6.27 -11.28 -5.02
C ALA A 335 -5.85 -12.02 -3.73
N ARG A 336 -6.54 -11.75 -2.60
CA ARG A 336 -6.32 -12.45 -1.33
C ARG A 336 -6.65 -13.94 -1.45
N ALA A 337 -7.76 -14.29 -2.08
CA ALA A 337 -8.14 -15.69 -2.26
C ALA A 337 -7.09 -16.46 -3.09
N LEU A 338 -6.59 -15.86 -4.18
CA LEU A 338 -5.54 -16.43 -5.01
C LEU A 338 -4.20 -16.53 -4.27
N ARG A 339 -3.77 -15.48 -3.56
CA ARG A 339 -2.57 -15.52 -2.72
C ARG A 339 -2.66 -16.65 -1.69
N ASN A 340 -3.78 -16.76 -0.98
CA ASN A 340 -3.95 -17.79 0.03
C ASN A 340 -3.89 -19.19 -0.58
N LEU A 341 -4.49 -19.40 -1.74
CA LEU A 341 -4.49 -20.68 -2.42
C LEU A 341 -3.12 -21.09 -2.94
N LEU A 342 -2.37 -20.15 -3.51
CA LEU A 342 -1.11 -20.43 -4.20
C LEU A 342 0.12 -20.30 -3.29
N VAL A 343 0.01 -19.54 -2.21
CA VAL A 343 1.15 -19.21 -1.34
C VAL A 343 0.81 -19.36 0.14
N SER A 344 -0.09 -18.53 0.67
CA SER A 344 -0.19 -18.30 2.11
C SER A 344 -0.71 -19.49 2.92
N ASP A 345 -1.57 -20.33 2.35
CA ASP A 345 -2.14 -21.52 3.01
C ASP A 345 -1.36 -22.81 2.66
N CYS A 346 -0.20 -22.69 1.98
CA CYS A 346 0.64 -23.81 1.59
C CYS A 346 1.67 -24.14 2.69
N THR A 347 2.01 -25.43 2.86
CA THR A 347 3.23 -25.84 3.54
C THR A 347 4.43 -25.63 2.63
N ASP A 348 5.66 -25.64 3.19
CA ASP A 348 6.86 -25.42 2.38
C ASP A 348 7.00 -26.48 1.28
N GLU A 349 6.64 -27.76 1.54
CA GLU A 349 6.67 -28.82 0.54
C GLU A 349 5.67 -28.60 -0.62
N VAL A 350 4.49 -28.02 -0.33
CA VAL A 350 3.50 -27.67 -1.35
C VAL A 350 3.98 -26.46 -2.12
N LEU A 351 4.54 -25.48 -1.42
CA LEU A 351 5.07 -24.26 -2.00
C LEU A 351 6.25 -24.57 -2.94
N ASP A 352 7.17 -25.46 -2.56
CA ASP A 352 8.25 -25.92 -3.43
C ASP A 352 7.75 -26.57 -4.73
N LYS A 353 6.69 -27.37 -4.65
CA LYS A 353 6.04 -27.91 -5.85
C LYS A 353 5.45 -26.79 -6.73
N HIS A 354 4.87 -25.77 -6.14
CA HIS A 354 4.40 -24.60 -6.89
C HIS A 354 5.58 -23.87 -7.56
N PHE A 355 6.68 -23.67 -6.85
CA PHE A 355 7.88 -23.02 -7.39
C PHE A 355 8.50 -23.79 -8.57
N LEU A 356 8.55 -25.12 -8.50
CA LEU A 356 8.97 -25.95 -9.63
C LEU A 356 8.07 -25.72 -10.87
N ASN A 357 6.76 -25.56 -10.65
CA ASN A 357 5.83 -25.28 -11.75
C ASN A 357 5.97 -23.82 -12.25
N PHE A 358 6.24 -22.85 -11.39
CA PHE A 358 6.51 -21.46 -11.79
C PHE A 358 7.80 -21.34 -12.60
N ALA A 359 8.82 -22.13 -12.25
CA ALA A 359 10.11 -22.18 -12.96
C ALA A 359 10.02 -22.88 -14.34
N HIS A 360 8.93 -23.60 -14.62
CA HIS A 360 8.75 -24.23 -15.93
C HIS A 360 8.71 -23.18 -17.06
N PRO A 361 9.43 -23.35 -18.18
CA PRO A 361 9.54 -22.33 -19.23
C PRO A 361 8.22 -21.75 -19.72
N ASP A 362 7.20 -22.61 -19.96
CA ASP A 362 5.89 -22.16 -20.44
C ASP A 362 5.16 -21.31 -19.38
N THR A 363 5.28 -21.69 -18.12
CA THR A 363 4.67 -20.94 -17.00
C THR A 363 5.38 -19.60 -16.81
N LEU A 364 6.71 -19.60 -16.88
CA LEU A 364 7.52 -18.39 -16.78
C LEU A 364 7.23 -17.43 -17.93
N SER A 365 7.09 -17.95 -19.16
CA SER A 365 6.67 -17.17 -20.33
C SER A 365 5.31 -16.52 -20.12
N LEU A 366 4.34 -17.26 -19.59
CA LEU A 366 3.01 -16.75 -19.24
C LEU A 366 3.11 -15.65 -18.17
N MET A 367 3.89 -15.87 -17.10
CA MET A 367 4.09 -14.89 -16.03
C MET A 367 4.71 -13.60 -16.56
N ASN A 368 5.69 -13.70 -17.46
CA ASN A 368 6.34 -12.53 -18.06
C ASN A 368 5.41 -11.77 -19.03
N ALA A 369 4.55 -12.49 -19.74
CA ALA A 369 3.63 -11.89 -20.73
C ALA A 369 2.48 -11.09 -20.10
N ILE A 370 1.91 -11.58 -18.99
CA ILE A 370 0.70 -11.00 -18.39
C ILE A 370 0.83 -10.60 -16.93
N GLY A 371 2.01 -10.80 -16.32
CA GLY A 371 2.26 -10.41 -14.92
C GLY A 371 2.21 -8.91 -14.75
N ASP A 372 1.31 -8.45 -13.88
CA ASP A 372 1.15 -7.05 -13.51
C ASP A 372 1.05 -6.95 -11.98
N ILE A 373 1.98 -6.19 -11.38
CA ILE A 373 2.01 -5.95 -9.94
C ILE A 373 0.76 -5.19 -9.47
N GLU A 374 0.19 -4.34 -10.33
CA GLU A 374 -1.03 -3.60 -10.00
C GLU A 374 -2.28 -4.49 -10.08
N LYS A 375 -2.29 -5.46 -10.99
CA LYS A 375 -3.45 -6.31 -11.29
C LYS A 375 -3.10 -7.80 -11.21
N PRO A 376 -2.88 -8.37 -10.02
CA PRO A 376 -2.43 -9.77 -9.87
C PRO A 376 -3.51 -10.81 -10.21
N VAL A 377 -4.80 -10.45 -10.21
CA VAL A 377 -5.90 -11.39 -10.44
C VAL A 377 -5.88 -12.02 -11.83
N PRO A 378 -5.66 -11.29 -12.95
CA PRO A 378 -5.55 -11.89 -14.28
C PRO A 378 -4.47 -12.97 -14.37
N LEU A 379 -3.27 -12.71 -13.83
CA LEU A 379 -2.20 -13.72 -13.79
C LEU A 379 -2.61 -14.94 -12.97
N GLY A 380 -3.11 -14.75 -11.75
CA GLY A 380 -3.55 -15.86 -10.90
C GLY A 380 -4.61 -16.73 -11.55
N MET A 381 -5.58 -16.12 -12.24
CA MET A 381 -6.61 -16.85 -12.99
C MET A 381 -6.04 -17.59 -14.21
N ALA A 382 -5.08 -17.00 -14.92
CA ALA A 382 -4.41 -17.65 -16.05
C ALA A 382 -3.58 -18.85 -15.59
N LEU A 383 -2.84 -18.74 -14.48
CA LEU A 383 -2.10 -19.85 -13.89
C LEU A 383 -3.03 -21.03 -13.55
N LEU A 384 -4.15 -20.78 -12.89
CA LEU A 384 -5.13 -21.81 -12.54
C LEU A 384 -5.76 -22.48 -13.77
N LYS A 385 -5.95 -21.74 -14.86
CA LYS A 385 -6.61 -22.24 -16.09
C LYS A 385 -5.63 -22.94 -17.04
N GLN A 386 -4.44 -22.38 -17.20
CA GLN A 386 -3.52 -22.79 -18.28
C GLN A 386 -2.43 -23.74 -17.80
N VAL A 387 -2.00 -23.66 -16.54
CA VAL A 387 -0.94 -24.53 -16.02
C VAL A 387 -1.57 -25.83 -15.49
N PRO A 388 -1.26 -27.00 -16.09
CA PRO A 388 -1.89 -28.27 -15.73
C PRO A 388 -1.79 -28.63 -14.26
N ALA A 389 -0.64 -28.35 -13.62
CA ALA A 389 -0.39 -28.61 -12.21
C ALA A 389 -1.31 -27.82 -11.26
N PHE A 390 -1.85 -26.68 -11.69
CA PHE A 390 -2.76 -25.86 -10.88
C PHE A 390 -4.25 -26.09 -11.17
N ARG A 391 -4.58 -26.90 -12.18
CA ARG A 391 -5.98 -27.25 -12.49
C ARG A 391 -6.76 -27.84 -11.31
N PRO A 392 -6.19 -28.73 -10.46
CA PRO A 392 -6.90 -29.21 -9.26
C PRO A 392 -7.25 -28.12 -8.27
N LEU A 393 -6.48 -27.02 -8.25
CA LEU A 393 -6.74 -25.85 -7.43
C LEU A 393 -7.85 -24.95 -8.00
N ALA A 394 -8.10 -25.04 -9.32
CA ALA A 394 -9.11 -24.21 -9.98
C ALA A 394 -10.53 -24.46 -9.42
N LEU A 395 -10.86 -25.68 -9.04
CA LEU A 395 -12.14 -26.01 -8.41
C LEU A 395 -12.27 -25.35 -7.02
N LYS A 396 -11.20 -25.43 -6.21
CA LYS A 396 -11.13 -24.75 -4.90
C LYS A 396 -11.18 -23.24 -5.05
N ALA A 397 -10.52 -22.69 -6.08
CA ALA A 397 -10.55 -21.28 -6.43
C ALA A 397 -11.96 -20.84 -6.84
N GLY A 398 -12.65 -21.62 -7.70
CA GLY A 398 -14.02 -21.33 -8.13
C GLY A 398 -14.97 -21.14 -6.96
N ILE A 399 -14.93 -22.03 -5.99
CA ILE A 399 -15.74 -21.93 -4.77
C ILE A 399 -15.37 -20.68 -3.97
N ARG A 400 -14.09 -20.42 -3.72
CA ARG A 400 -13.63 -19.25 -2.97
C ARG A 400 -13.93 -17.93 -3.68
N LEU A 401 -13.80 -17.87 -5.02
CA LEU A 401 -14.04 -16.67 -5.83
C LEU A 401 -15.53 -16.38 -6.05
N LEU A 402 -16.40 -17.39 -5.96
CA LEU A 402 -17.85 -17.22 -6.01
C LEU A 402 -18.41 -16.67 -4.67
N LEU A 403 -17.70 -16.89 -3.58
CA LEU A 403 -18.07 -16.41 -2.24
C LEU A 403 -17.53 -14.99 -1.94
N THR A 404 -16.74 -14.40 -2.84
CA THR A 404 -16.20 -13.02 -2.76
C THR A 404 -16.79 -12.10 -3.82
#